data_c7667a36a4175d20a2ac32b32114ab65
#
_entry.id   c7667a36a4175d20a2ac32b32114ab65
#
_cell.length_a   1.000
_cell.length_b   1.000
_cell.length_c   1.000
_cell.angle_alpha   90.00
_cell.angle_beta   90.00
_cell.angle_gamma   90.00
#
_symmetry.space_group_name_H-M   'P 1'
#
loop_
_entity.id
_entity.type
_entity.pdbx_description
1 polymer ?
#
loop_
_entity_poly.entity_id
_entity_poly.type
_entity_poly.pdbx_seq_one_letter_code
_entity_poly.pdbx_strand_id
1 'polypeptide(L)'
;SCRNLARIIRKVKKYPLDMVHNYNMDVADFDYVYNMIRTLDLDKKRRIKGLSSARADVFPSALAVIKAFVDYMGFTNIVASGSGMREGVMFNYVVPQTLEKPITDVLGYSLHAMATHMGVNVQHAEQTFNLCVQLFKQLRVLHKFPRAYVKVLRVAAMLHDIGKTFKFYNNSKHTSYMILNSNLHGISHRDIVLASFVTDVDNKEGVNYTDWARYNCILSPEDVEAVKKL
;
A
#
# COMPACT_ATOMS: atom_id res chain seq x y z
N SER A 1 -2.02 13.09 -13.80
CA SER A 1 -0.63 13.60 -13.69
C SER A 1 0.08 12.98 -12.49
N CYS A 2 -0.43 13.08 -11.25
CA CYS A 2 0.21 12.54 -10.04
C CYS A 2 0.51 11.04 -10.12
N ARG A 3 -0.39 10.22 -10.68
CA ARG A 3 -0.13 8.77 -10.86
C ARG A 3 1.05 8.47 -11.79
N ASN A 4 1.22 9.24 -12.87
CA ASN A 4 2.38 9.08 -13.75
C ASN A 4 3.67 9.54 -13.07
N LEU A 5 3.62 10.66 -12.34
CA LEU A 5 4.74 11.12 -11.50
C LEU A 5 5.19 10.03 -10.52
N ALA A 6 4.25 9.47 -9.74
CA ALA A 6 4.52 8.39 -8.81
C ALA A 6 5.15 7.16 -9.50
N ARG A 7 4.65 6.77 -10.68
CA ARG A 7 5.23 5.66 -11.47
C ARG A 7 6.66 5.94 -11.91
N ILE A 8 6.95 7.17 -12.35
CA ILE A 8 8.31 7.57 -12.78
C ILE A 8 9.26 7.52 -11.57
N ILE A 9 8.90 8.19 -10.46
CA ILE A 9 9.74 8.22 -9.24
C ILE A 9 10.03 6.80 -8.74
N ARG A 10 9.00 5.94 -8.67
CA ARG A 10 9.17 4.54 -8.28
C ARG A 10 10.13 3.77 -9.18
N LYS A 11 10.07 4.00 -10.50
CA LYS A 11 11.02 3.36 -11.45
C LYS A 11 12.43 3.89 -11.28
N VAL A 12 12.61 5.19 -11.05
CA VAL A 12 13.91 5.81 -10.77
C VAL A 12 14.51 5.24 -9.48
N LYS A 13 13.71 5.16 -8.42
CA LYS A 13 14.14 4.64 -7.10
C LYS A 13 14.20 3.11 -7.01
N LYS A 14 13.82 2.38 -8.07
CA LYS A 14 13.69 0.90 -8.04
C LYS A 14 12.82 0.43 -6.87
N TYR A 15 11.72 1.14 -6.62
CA TYR A 15 10.82 0.85 -5.52
C TYR A 15 10.22 -0.56 -5.64
N PRO A 16 10.21 -1.37 -4.57
CA PRO A 16 9.92 -2.81 -4.67
C PRO A 16 8.45 -3.15 -4.91
N LEU A 17 7.50 -2.27 -4.51
CA LEU A 17 6.07 -2.50 -4.69
C LEU A 17 5.58 -1.88 -6.01
N ASP A 18 4.67 -2.56 -6.71
CA ASP A 18 4.08 -2.03 -7.96
C ASP A 18 2.73 -1.34 -7.76
N MET A 19 2.42 -0.87 -6.57
CA MET A 19 1.22 -0.08 -6.31
C MET A 19 1.52 1.42 -6.26
N VAL A 20 0.58 2.20 -6.81
CA VAL A 20 0.67 3.68 -6.83
C VAL A 20 -0.15 4.30 -5.70
N HIS A 21 -1.26 3.63 -5.31
CA HIS A 21 -2.11 4.12 -4.23
C HIS A 21 -1.33 4.20 -2.93
N ASN A 22 -1.43 5.33 -2.25
CA ASN A 22 -0.73 5.61 -0.99
C ASN A 22 0.81 5.66 -1.08
N TYR A 23 1.38 5.76 -2.31
CA TYR A 23 2.81 6.00 -2.46
C TYR A 23 3.14 7.42 -2.03
N ASN A 24 4.01 7.55 -1.03
CA ASN A 24 4.52 8.81 -0.53
C ASN A 24 5.77 9.22 -1.29
N MET A 25 5.76 10.41 -1.88
CA MET A 25 6.85 11.00 -2.66
C MET A 25 7.40 12.22 -1.94
N ASP A 26 8.70 12.30 -1.76
CA ASP A 26 9.36 13.51 -1.28
C ASP A 26 9.35 14.58 -2.36
N VAL A 27 9.24 15.84 -1.97
CA VAL A 27 9.31 16.98 -2.91
C VAL A 27 10.66 17.02 -3.63
N ALA A 28 11.75 16.61 -2.99
CA ALA A 28 13.05 16.49 -3.65
C ALA A 28 13.05 15.52 -4.84
N ASP A 29 12.36 14.38 -4.71
CA ASP A 29 12.18 13.42 -5.82
C ASP A 29 11.32 14.01 -6.94
N PHE A 30 10.28 14.74 -6.56
CA PHE A 30 9.44 15.46 -7.51
C PHE A 30 10.26 16.49 -8.29
N ASP A 31 11.06 17.30 -7.60
CA ASP A 31 11.91 18.32 -8.21
C ASP A 31 12.93 17.72 -9.19
N TYR A 32 13.54 16.60 -8.82
CA TYR A 32 14.42 15.86 -9.71
C TYR A 32 13.71 15.45 -11.01
N VAL A 33 12.53 14.84 -10.91
CA VAL A 33 11.75 14.41 -12.08
C VAL A 33 11.25 15.61 -12.89
N TYR A 34 10.81 16.68 -12.23
CA TYR A 34 10.37 17.91 -12.88
C TYR A 34 11.48 18.52 -13.73
N ASN A 35 12.67 18.69 -13.16
CA ASN A 35 13.82 19.26 -13.86
C ASN A 35 14.29 18.35 -15.00
N MET A 36 14.33 17.03 -14.80
CA MET A 36 14.65 16.06 -15.84
C MET A 36 13.68 16.20 -17.03
N ILE A 37 12.37 16.24 -16.77
CA ILE A 37 11.35 16.30 -17.84
C ILE A 37 11.40 17.63 -18.60
N ARG A 38 11.71 18.71 -17.92
CA ARG A 38 11.80 20.05 -18.53
C ARG A 38 12.89 20.14 -19.59
N THR A 39 13.99 19.42 -19.43
CA THR A 39 15.15 19.44 -20.31
C THR A 39 15.05 18.49 -21.51
N LEU A 40 14.11 17.55 -21.49
CA LEU A 40 13.97 16.55 -22.54
C LEU A 40 13.08 17.03 -23.70
N ASP A 41 13.42 16.59 -24.92
CA ASP A 41 12.54 16.71 -26.10
C ASP A 41 11.33 15.74 -25.99
N LEU A 42 10.35 15.90 -26.87
CA LEU A 42 9.11 15.14 -26.85
C LEU A 42 9.36 13.62 -27.06
N ASP A 43 10.27 13.25 -27.95
CA ASP A 43 10.52 11.85 -28.27
C ASP A 43 11.20 11.13 -27.11
N LYS A 44 12.10 11.79 -26.40
CA LYS A 44 12.69 11.25 -25.17
C LYS A 44 11.66 11.14 -24.05
N LYS A 45 10.75 12.14 -23.91
CA LYS A 45 9.64 12.07 -22.94
C LYS A 45 8.74 10.86 -23.17
N ARG A 46 8.41 10.54 -24.43
CA ARG A 46 7.60 9.36 -24.79
C ARG A 46 8.22 8.02 -24.37
N ARG A 47 9.54 7.98 -24.20
CA ARG A 47 10.31 6.78 -23.82
C ARG A 47 10.51 6.64 -22.29
N ILE A 48 10.06 7.61 -21.50
CA ILE A 48 10.21 7.56 -20.04
C ILE A 48 9.37 6.40 -19.48
N LYS A 49 10.03 5.49 -18.79
CA LYS A 49 9.36 4.38 -18.11
C LYS A 49 8.43 4.91 -17.00
N GLY A 50 7.15 4.56 -17.08
CA GLY A 50 6.12 5.04 -16.14
C GLY A 50 5.27 6.19 -16.66
N LEU A 51 5.67 6.85 -17.75
CA LEU A 51 4.89 7.87 -18.45
C LEU A 51 4.10 7.22 -19.60
N SER A 52 2.81 7.55 -19.71
CA SER A 52 2.03 7.19 -20.90
C SER A 52 2.48 8.06 -22.08
N SER A 53 2.86 7.43 -23.20
CA SER A 53 3.29 8.12 -24.42
C SER A 53 2.26 9.12 -24.93
N ALA A 54 0.96 8.80 -24.82
CA ALA A 54 -0.16 9.67 -25.18
C ALA A 54 -0.32 10.92 -24.29
N ARG A 55 0.47 11.04 -23.22
CA ARG A 55 0.44 12.19 -22.28
C ARG A 55 1.79 12.90 -22.17
N ALA A 56 2.77 12.50 -22.97
CA ALA A 56 4.12 13.02 -22.87
C ALA A 56 4.22 14.52 -23.21
N ASP A 57 3.35 15.00 -24.06
CA ASP A 57 3.23 16.40 -24.48
C ASP A 57 2.67 17.32 -23.39
N VAL A 58 1.57 16.92 -22.76
CA VAL A 58 0.90 17.71 -21.70
C VAL A 58 1.48 17.52 -20.31
N PHE A 59 2.33 16.50 -20.12
CA PHE A 59 2.84 16.15 -18.81
C PHE A 59 3.72 17.23 -18.16
N PRO A 60 4.61 17.94 -18.88
CA PRO A 60 5.40 19.05 -18.33
C PRO A 60 4.53 20.17 -17.75
N SER A 61 3.48 20.57 -18.48
CA SER A 61 2.54 21.61 -18.03
C SER A 61 1.79 21.19 -16.79
N ALA A 62 1.36 19.90 -16.73
CA ALA A 62 0.72 19.37 -15.56
C ALA A 62 1.64 19.31 -14.34
N LEU A 63 2.94 19.02 -14.52
CA LEU A 63 3.93 19.06 -13.45
C LEU A 63 4.20 20.49 -12.97
N ALA A 64 4.23 21.47 -13.89
CA ALA A 64 4.42 22.88 -13.54
C ALA A 64 3.30 23.38 -12.59
N VAL A 65 2.05 23.00 -12.86
CA VAL A 65 0.92 23.34 -11.98
C VAL A 65 1.08 22.71 -10.60
N ILE A 66 1.47 21.42 -10.54
CA ILE A 66 1.71 20.74 -9.26
C ILE A 66 2.88 21.40 -8.52
N LYS A 67 3.96 21.75 -9.23
CA LYS A 67 5.13 22.44 -8.64
C LYS A 67 4.73 23.76 -8.01
N ALA A 68 4.04 24.61 -8.75
CA ALA A 68 3.58 25.90 -8.25
C ALA A 68 2.72 25.76 -6.98
N PHE A 69 1.83 24.77 -6.96
CA PHE A 69 0.98 24.50 -5.81
C PHE A 69 1.79 23.97 -4.60
N VAL A 70 2.71 23.03 -4.82
CA VAL A 70 3.56 22.47 -3.75
C VAL A 70 4.45 23.55 -3.15
N ASP A 71 5.06 24.41 -3.98
CA ASP A 71 5.92 25.50 -3.53
C ASP A 71 5.12 26.56 -2.75
N TYR A 72 3.95 26.94 -3.26
CA TYR A 72 3.08 27.93 -2.60
C TYR A 72 2.63 27.46 -1.21
N MET A 73 2.30 26.17 -1.08
CA MET A 73 1.83 25.60 0.19
C MET A 73 2.95 25.16 1.13
N GLY A 74 4.20 25.11 0.67
CA GLY A 74 5.35 24.64 1.46
C GLY A 74 5.29 23.17 1.85
N PHE A 75 4.65 22.32 1.03
CA PHE A 75 4.58 20.88 1.31
C PHE A 75 5.94 20.21 1.13
N THR A 76 6.23 19.24 1.99
CA THR A 76 7.44 18.43 1.93
C THR A 76 7.19 17.06 1.26
N ASN A 77 5.94 16.62 1.22
CA ASN A 77 5.55 15.30 0.74
C ASN A 77 4.28 15.36 -0.11
N ILE A 78 4.18 14.46 -1.08
CA ILE A 78 3.02 14.27 -1.94
C ILE A 78 2.60 12.80 -1.89
N VAL A 79 1.38 12.52 -1.47
CA VAL A 79 0.83 11.15 -1.45
C VAL A 79 -0.03 10.93 -2.69
N ALA A 80 0.30 9.88 -3.47
CA ALA A 80 -0.44 9.54 -4.67
C ALA A 80 -1.70 8.74 -4.36
N SER A 81 -2.85 9.19 -4.88
CA SER A 81 -4.07 8.40 -4.88
C SER A 81 -4.14 7.47 -6.11
N GLY A 82 -4.43 6.20 -5.87
CA GLY A 82 -4.77 5.23 -6.93
C GLY A 82 -6.18 5.42 -7.46
N SER A 83 -7.08 6.01 -6.65
CA SER A 83 -8.45 6.34 -7.03
C SER A 83 -8.54 7.77 -7.55
N GLY A 84 -9.42 8.01 -8.50
CA GLY A 84 -9.65 9.31 -9.11
C GLY A 84 -11.12 9.73 -9.07
N MET A 85 -11.43 10.78 -9.79
CA MET A 85 -12.79 11.34 -9.83
C MET A 85 -13.84 10.34 -10.30
N ARG A 86 -13.50 9.44 -11.25
CA ARG A 86 -14.45 8.43 -11.75
C ARG A 86 -14.87 7.46 -10.65
N GLU A 87 -13.89 6.97 -9.90
CA GLU A 87 -14.15 6.09 -8.75
C GLU A 87 -14.98 6.82 -7.69
N GLY A 88 -14.69 8.11 -7.44
CA GLY A 88 -15.50 8.93 -6.53
C GLY A 88 -16.94 9.10 -6.96
N VAL A 89 -17.20 9.34 -8.25
CA VAL A 89 -18.56 9.42 -8.79
C VAL A 89 -19.31 8.09 -8.66
N MET A 90 -18.64 6.97 -8.96
CA MET A 90 -19.25 5.64 -8.78
C MET A 90 -19.56 5.36 -7.31
N PHE A 91 -18.67 5.69 -6.40
CA PHE A 91 -18.90 5.56 -4.96
C PHE A 91 -20.12 6.38 -4.50
N ASN A 92 -20.21 7.62 -4.97
CA ASN A 92 -21.32 8.50 -4.64
C ASN A 92 -22.67 7.99 -5.15
N TYR A 93 -22.67 7.21 -6.23
CA TYR A 93 -23.87 6.60 -6.79
C TYR A 93 -24.29 5.30 -6.08
N VAL A 94 -23.30 4.47 -5.70
CA VAL A 94 -23.54 3.12 -5.16
C VAL A 94 -23.74 3.13 -3.63
N VAL A 95 -23.01 4.01 -2.93
CA VAL A 95 -23.08 4.08 -1.46
C VAL A 95 -24.19 5.07 -1.05
N PRO A 96 -25.16 4.66 -0.23
CA PRO A 96 -26.24 5.55 0.24
C PRO A 96 -25.68 6.80 0.92
N GLN A 97 -26.12 7.98 0.50
CA GLN A 97 -25.64 9.28 1.00
C GLN A 97 -26.24 9.66 2.37
N THR A 98 -26.47 8.70 3.24
CA THR A 98 -27.07 8.92 4.56
C THR A 98 -26.10 9.41 5.62
N LEU A 99 -24.80 9.47 5.31
CA LEU A 99 -23.74 9.81 6.26
C LEU A 99 -22.82 10.88 5.69
N GLU A 100 -22.35 11.80 6.54
CA GLU A 100 -21.32 12.80 6.19
C GLU A 100 -20.03 12.15 5.63
N LYS A 101 -19.72 10.95 6.09
CA LYS A 101 -18.63 10.11 5.58
C LYS A 101 -19.21 8.75 5.21
N PRO A 102 -19.35 8.46 3.92
CA PRO A 102 -19.95 7.20 3.45
C PRO A 102 -19.19 5.95 3.93
N ILE A 103 -17.89 6.07 4.21
CA ILE A 103 -17.06 5.00 4.75
C ILE A 103 -16.21 5.54 5.90
N THR A 104 -16.54 5.17 7.12
CA THR A 104 -15.82 5.58 8.34
C THR A 104 -14.54 4.78 8.56
N ASP A 105 -14.55 3.48 8.22
CA ASP A 105 -13.43 2.56 8.32
C ASP A 105 -13.06 2.03 6.92
N VAL A 106 -12.25 2.82 6.20
CA VAL A 106 -11.82 2.51 4.83
C VAL A 106 -11.05 1.20 4.75
N LEU A 107 -10.16 0.93 5.73
CA LEU A 107 -9.40 -0.31 5.77
C LEU A 107 -10.33 -1.52 5.99
N GLY A 108 -11.22 -1.45 6.99
CA GLY A 108 -12.16 -2.52 7.26
C GLY A 108 -13.07 -2.83 6.08
N TYR A 109 -13.60 -1.80 5.42
CA TYR A 109 -14.39 -1.96 4.19
C TYR A 109 -13.59 -2.67 3.09
N SER A 110 -12.34 -2.24 2.86
CA SER A 110 -11.46 -2.82 1.84
C SER A 110 -11.11 -4.28 2.13
N LEU A 111 -10.83 -4.61 3.39
CA LEU A 111 -10.54 -5.99 3.84
C LEU A 111 -11.76 -6.89 3.68
N HIS A 112 -12.93 -6.43 4.12
CA HIS A 112 -14.18 -7.18 3.99
C HIS A 112 -14.53 -7.45 2.52
N ALA A 113 -14.42 -6.44 1.66
CA ALA A 113 -14.65 -6.58 0.23
C ALA A 113 -13.69 -7.59 -0.41
N MET A 114 -12.39 -7.55 -0.06
CA MET A 114 -11.41 -8.50 -0.57
C MET A 114 -11.65 -9.91 -0.05
N ALA A 115 -11.90 -10.09 1.25
CA ALA A 115 -12.18 -11.38 1.86
C ALA A 115 -13.42 -12.04 1.23
N THR A 116 -14.50 -11.27 1.05
CA THR A 116 -15.74 -11.73 0.40
C THR A 116 -15.49 -12.13 -1.05
N HIS A 117 -14.76 -11.30 -1.81
CA HIS A 117 -14.44 -11.58 -3.22
C HIS A 117 -13.61 -12.86 -3.38
N MET A 118 -12.71 -13.12 -2.43
CA MET A 118 -11.85 -14.31 -2.42
C MET A 118 -12.50 -15.54 -1.77
N GLY A 119 -13.77 -15.46 -1.37
CA GLY A 119 -14.51 -16.57 -0.79
C GLY A 119 -14.03 -16.98 0.62
N VAL A 120 -13.37 -16.07 1.34
CA VAL A 120 -12.94 -16.31 2.74
C VAL A 120 -14.15 -16.29 3.66
N ASN A 121 -14.17 -17.16 4.65
CA ASN A 121 -15.15 -17.09 5.73
C ASN A 121 -14.90 -15.85 6.61
N VAL A 122 -15.67 -14.78 6.32
CA VAL A 122 -15.49 -13.47 6.96
C VAL A 122 -15.70 -13.55 8.47
N GLN A 123 -16.66 -14.34 8.95
CA GLN A 123 -16.92 -14.51 10.40
C GLN A 123 -15.71 -15.14 11.10
N HIS A 124 -15.11 -16.16 10.48
CA HIS A 124 -13.89 -16.77 10.99
C HIS A 124 -12.73 -15.77 11.01
N ALA A 125 -12.55 -15.00 9.93
CA ALA A 125 -11.49 -13.99 9.85
C ALA A 125 -11.67 -12.87 10.90
N GLU A 126 -12.88 -12.39 11.13
CA GLU A 126 -13.19 -11.41 12.18
C GLU A 126 -12.93 -11.97 13.58
N GLN A 127 -13.31 -13.21 13.83
CA GLN A 127 -13.02 -13.86 15.12
C GLN A 127 -11.53 -14.01 15.34
N THR A 128 -10.79 -14.42 14.31
CA THR A 128 -9.31 -14.50 14.36
C THR A 128 -8.70 -13.14 14.69
N PHE A 129 -9.15 -12.07 14.01
CA PHE A 129 -8.71 -10.72 14.33
C PHE A 129 -9.01 -10.29 15.76
N ASN A 130 -10.22 -10.58 16.26
CA ASN A 130 -10.60 -10.27 17.63
C ASN A 130 -9.70 -10.95 18.66
N LEU A 131 -9.38 -12.23 18.44
CA LEU A 131 -8.44 -12.98 19.29
C LEU A 131 -7.03 -12.38 19.24
N CYS A 132 -6.52 -12.06 18.03
CA CYS A 132 -5.23 -11.41 17.87
C CYS A 132 -5.16 -10.08 18.63
N VAL A 133 -6.20 -9.25 18.57
CA VAL A 133 -6.25 -7.96 19.30
C VAL A 133 -6.26 -8.18 20.81
N GLN A 134 -6.99 -9.17 21.29
CA GLN A 134 -7.01 -9.51 22.73
C GLN A 134 -5.64 -9.94 23.22
N LEU A 135 -4.99 -10.86 22.51
CA LEU A 135 -3.62 -11.31 22.82
C LEU A 135 -2.62 -10.15 22.77
N PHE A 136 -2.69 -9.32 21.71
CA PHE A 136 -1.84 -8.15 21.57
C PHE A 136 -1.98 -7.19 22.77
N LYS A 137 -3.20 -6.97 23.25
CA LYS A 137 -3.44 -6.12 24.43
C LYS A 137 -2.89 -6.75 25.71
N GLN A 138 -3.13 -8.05 25.93
CA GLN A 138 -2.69 -8.76 27.14
C GLN A 138 -1.15 -8.86 27.21
N LEU A 139 -0.50 -9.10 26.06
CA LEU A 139 0.95 -9.25 25.97
C LEU A 139 1.70 -7.92 25.82
N ARG A 140 1.03 -6.78 25.98
CA ARG A 140 1.62 -5.43 25.75
C ARG A 140 2.88 -5.18 26.57
N VAL A 141 2.95 -5.69 27.78
CA VAL A 141 4.12 -5.55 28.67
C VAL A 141 5.34 -6.29 28.10
N LEU A 142 5.11 -7.40 27.41
CA LEU A 142 6.16 -8.24 26.82
C LEU A 142 6.67 -7.68 25.48
N HIS A 143 5.76 -7.39 24.55
CA HIS A 143 6.16 -6.95 23.20
C HIS A 143 6.47 -5.45 23.10
N LYS A 144 5.86 -4.61 23.94
CA LYS A 144 6.03 -3.13 24.00
C LYS A 144 5.76 -2.39 22.67
N PHE A 145 5.03 -2.99 21.72
CA PHE A 145 4.76 -2.39 20.42
C PHE A 145 3.70 -1.29 20.51
N PRO A 146 3.82 -0.23 19.68
CA PRO A 146 2.79 0.79 19.55
C PRO A 146 1.50 0.23 18.93
N ARG A 147 0.37 0.90 19.22
CA ARG A 147 -0.97 0.52 18.70
C ARG A 147 -1.05 0.50 17.17
N ALA A 148 -0.13 1.16 16.47
CA ALA A 148 -0.07 1.18 15.02
C ALA A 148 0.01 -0.24 14.42
N TYR A 149 0.67 -1.19 15.08
CA TYR A 149 0.76 -2.58 14.64
C TYR A 149 -0.58 -3.33 14.61
N VAL A 150 -1.62 -2.83 15.29
CA VAL A 150 -2.97 -3.41 15.21
C VAL A 150 -3.51 -3.38 13.78
N LYS A 151 -3.12 -2.39 12.96
CA LYS A 151 -3.48 -2.38 11.53
C LYS A 151 -2.83 -3.53 10.76
N VAL A 152 -1.57 -3.82 11.06
CA VAL A 152 -0.83 -4.96 10.47
C VAL A 152 -1.50 -6.27 10.83
N LEU A 153 -1.79 -6.48 12.13
CA LEU A 153 -2.52 -7.66 12.62
C LEU A 153 -3.89 -7.79 11.99
N ARG A 154 -4.61 -6.66 11.78
CA ARG A 154 -5.92 -6.68 11.14
C ARG A 154 -5.84 -7.21 9.72
N VAL A 155 -4.88 -6.73 8.93
CA VAL A 155 -4.68 -7.21 7.55
C VAL A 155 -4.31 -8.68 7.54
N ALA A 156 -3.32 -9.07 8.35
CA ALA A 156 -2.87 -10.44 8.45
C ALA A 156 -4.01 -11.38 8.87
N ALA A 157 -4.73 -11.07 9.95
CA ALA A 157 -5.81 -11.90 10.46
C ALA A 157 -7.03 -11.98 9.53
N MET A 158 -7.43 -10.86 8.91
CA MET A 158 -8.59 -10.85 8.00
C MET A 158 -8.32 -11.58 6.69
N LEU A 159 -7.06 -11.63 6.25
CA LEU A 159 -6.68 -12.18 4.95
C LEU A 159 -5.82 -13.45 5.04
N HIS A 160 -5.61 -14.03 6.23
CA HIS A 160 -4.73 -15.19 6.42
C HIS A 160 -5.09 -16.39 5.53
N ASP A 161 -6.35 -16.53 5.17
CA ASP A 161 -6.88 -17.65 4.40
C ASP A 161 -7.04 -17.39 2.89
N ILE A 162 -6.76 -16.17 2.39
CA ILE A 162 -6.99 -15.86 0.96
C ILE A 162 -6.17 -16.74 0.02
N GLY A 163 -5.01 -17.20 0.44
CA GLY A 163 -4.18 -18.13 -0.34
C GLY A 163 -4.79 -19.50 -0.57
N LYS A 164 -5.75 -19.91 0.26
CA LYS A 164 -6.50 -21.17 0.10
C LYS A 164 -7.32 -21.20 -1.19
N THR A 165 -7.72 -20.04 -1.71
CA THR A 165 -8.39 -19.93 -3.01
C THR A 165 -7.52 -20.48 -4.15
N PHE A 166 -6.20 -20.38 -4.01
CA PHE A 166 -5.25 -20.89 -5.00
C PHE A 166 -4.77 -22.30 -4.66
N LYS A 167 -4.40 -22.56 -3.40
CA LYS A 167 -3.91 -23.85 -2.91
C LYS A 167 -4.25 -24.00 -1.43
N PHE A 168 -4.83 -25.15 -1.07
CA PHE A 168 -5.29 -25.38 0.30
C PHE A 168 -4.13 -25.58 1.29
N TYR A 169 -3.16 -26.43 0.98
CA TYR A 169 -1.98 -26.70 1.82
C TYR A 169 -0.82 -25.75 1.47
N ASN A 170 -0.04 -25.34 2.47
CA ASN A 170 1.11 -24.44 2.34
C ASN A 170 0.74 -23.15 1.58
N ASN A 171 -0.41 -22.55 1.98
CA ASN A 171 -0.95 -21.38 1.30
C ASN A 171 -0.35 -20.06 1.81
N SER A 172 0.49 -20.06 2.85
CA SER A 172 1.08 -18.86 3.46
C SER A 172 1.82 -17.98 2.45
N LYS A 173 2.64 -18.57 1.58
CA LYS A 173 3.34 -17.85 0.50
C LYS A 173 2.38 -17.22 -0.51
N HIS A 174 1.29 -17.91 -0.84
CA HIS A 174 0.24 -17.37 -1.72
C HIS A 174 -0.51 -16.24 -1.04
N THR A 175 -0.84 -16.39 0.24
CA THR A 175 -1.46 -15.35 1.06
C THR A 175 -0.58 -14.09 1.11
N SER A 176 0.69 -14.24 1.45
CA SER A 176 1.69 -13.17 1.49
C SER A 176 1.78 -12.44 0.14
N TYR A 177 1.91 -13.19 -0.95
CA TYR A 177 1.95 -12.63 -2.31
C TYR A 177 0.67 -11.85 -2.65
N MET A 178 -0.50 -12.39 -2.32
CA MET A 178 -1.79 -11.73 -2.58
C MET A 178 -1.94 -10.44 -1.76
N ILE A 179 -1.51 -10.43 -0.50
CA ILE A 179 -1.48 -9.22 0.34
C ILE A 179 -0.56 -8.16 -0.26
N LEU A 180 0.68 -8.53 -0.65
CA LEU A 180 1.64 -7.61 -1.25
C LEU A 180 1.16 -6.96 -2.55
N ASN A 181 0.34 -7.66 -3.32
CA ASN A 181 -0.17 -7.19 -4.60
C ASN A 181 -1.63 -6.72 -4.53
N SER A 182 -2.20 -6.64 -3.33
CA SER A 182 -3.57 -6.18 -3.12
C SER A 182 -3.68 -4.66 -3.25
N ASN A 183 -4.82 -4.19 -3.77
CA ASN A 183 -5.15 -2.77 -3.79
C ASN A 183 -5.96 -2.38 -2.53
N LEU A 184 -5.43 -2.66 -1.35
CA LEU A 184 -6.06 -2.28 -0.09
C LEU A 184 -6.02 -0.77 0.10
N HIS A 185 -7.14 -0.21 0.57
CA HIS A 185 -7.26 1.20 0.92
C HIS A 185 -7.15 1.40 2.44
N GLY A 186 -6.69 2.58 2.86
CA GLY A 186 -6.58 2.92 4.30
C GLY A 186 -5.37 2.34 5.04
N ILE A 187 -4.38 1.82 4.29
CA ILE A 187 -3.17 1.21 4.84
C ILE A 187 -1.91 1.73 4.12
N SER A 188 -0.79 1.85 4.84
CA SER A 188 0.50 2.25 4.28
C SER A 188 1.21 1.09 3.57
N HIS A 189 2.14 1.41 2.65
CA HIS A 189 2.99 0.41 2.01
C HIS A 189 3.82 -0.38 3.02
N ARG A 190 4.32 0.29 4.07
CA ARG A 190 5.04 -0.35 5.18
C ARG A 190 4.15 -1.41 5.85
N ASP A 191 2.94 -1.07 6.22
CA ASP A 191 2.05 -1.97 6.94
C ASP A 191 1.58 -3.15 6.06
N ILE A 192 1.42 -2.94 4.74
CA ILE A 192 1.14 -4.03 3.79
C ILE A 192 2.31 -5.03 3.75
N VAL A 193 3.56 -4.54 3.64
CA VAL A 193 4.74 -5.41 3.64
C VAL A 193 4.86 -6.15 4.95
N LEU A 194 4.66 -5.48 6.10
CA LEU A 194 4.67 -6.14 7.41
C LEU A 194 3.60 -7.23 7.51
N ALA A 195 2.37 -6.94 7.08
CA ALA A 195 1.28 -7.91 7.12
C ALA A 195 1.58 -9.13 6.24
N SER A 196 2.19 -8.92 5.06
CA SER A 196 2.59 -10.03 4.19
C SER A 196 3.65 -10.92 4.83
N PHE A 197 4.63 -10.35 5.52
CA PHE A 197 5.64 -11.13 6.24
C PHE A 197 5.04 -11.87 7.45
N VAL A 198 4.13 -11.25 8.20
CA VAL A 198 3.43 -11.91 9.32
C VAL A 198 2.65 -13.13 8.83
N THR A 199 2.06 -13.08 7.64
CA THR A 199 1.32 -14.22 7.06
C THR A 199 2.19 -15.27 6.40
N ASP A 200 3.45 -14.96 6.06
CA ASP A 200 4.40 -15.89 5.41
C ASP A 200 5.23 -16.70 6.42
N VAL A 201 5.12 -16.42 7.69
CA VAL A 201 5.84 -17.18 8.73
C VAL A 201 5.35 -18.62 8.73
N ASP A 202 6.07 -19.50 8.03
CA ASP A 202 5.89 -20.94 8.17
C ASP A 202 6.56 -21.38 9.46
N ASN A 203 5.86 -22.16 10.28
CA ASN A 203 6.27 -22.56 11.63
C ASN A 203 7.63 -23.29 11.71
N LYS A 204 8.27 -23.58 10.58
CA LYS A 204 9.51 -24.36 10.48
C LYS A 204 10.76 -23.59 10.08
N GLU A 205 10.62 -22.50 9.32
CA GLU A 205 11.78 -21.81 8.71
C GLU A 205 12.01 -20.37 9.21
N GLY A 206 11.06 -19.79 9.92
CA GLY A 206 11.15 -18.40 10.38
C GLY A 206 11.06 -17.39 9.21
N VAL A 207 11.34 -16.12 9.49
CA VAL A 207 11.34 -15.05 8.49
C VAL A 207 12.54 -15.18 7.56
N ASN A 208 12.30 -15.27 6.24
CA ASN A 208 13.38 -15.29 5.26
C ASN A 208 14.01 -13.89 5.09
N TYR A 209 15.20 -13.69 5.63
CA TYR A 209 15.91 -12.40 5.59
C TYR A 209 16.31 -11.97 4.16
N THR A 210 16.41 -12.88 3.22
CA THR A 210 16.75 -12.57 1.82
C THR A 210 15.63 -11.76 1.17
N ASP A 211 14.38 -12.10 1.46
CA ASP A 211 13.23 -11.38 0.94
C ASP A 211 13.09 -10.00 1.59
N TRP A 212 13.53 -9.86 2.85
CA TRP A 212 13.55 -8.60 3.57
C TRP A 212 14.43 -7.53 2.91
N ALA A 213 15.61 -7.91 2.43
CA ALA A 213 16.56 -6.98 1.80
C ALA A 213 15.95 -6.18 0.64
N ARG A 214 14.98 -6.77 -0.06
CA ARG A 214 14.24 -6.10 -1.14
C ARG A 214 13.43 -4.88 -0.66
N TYR A 215 13.01 -4.86 0.60
CA TYR A 215 12.14 -3.85 1.17
C TYR A 215 12.85 -2.86 2.11
N ASN A 216 14.19 -2.82 2.11
CA ASN A 216 14.99 -1.94 2.97
C ASN A 216 14.66 -0.44 2.83
N CYS A 217 14.11 -0.01 1.68
CA CYS A 217 13.68 1.37 1.48
C CYS A 217 12.29 1.68 2.09
N ILE A 218 11.57 0.65 2.59
CA ILE A 218 10.23 0.76 3.16
C ILE A 218 10.25 0.44 4.66
N LEU A 219 11.07 -0.54 5.05
CA LEU A 219 11.09 -1.14 6.37
C LEU A 219 12.36 -0.75 7.13
N SER A 220 12.22 -0.56 8.43
CA SER A 220 13.34 -0.36 9.35
C SER A 220 13.83 -1.69 9.95
N PRO A 221 15.06 -1.74 10.50
CA PRO A 221 15.54 -2.92 11.22
C PRO A 221 14.63 -3.34 12.40
N GLU A 222 13.97 -2.37 13.03
CA GLU A 222 13.01 -2.62 14.12
C GLU A 222 11.77 -3.39 13.64
N ASP A 223 11.39 -3.21 12.38
CA ASP A 223 10.27 -3.91 11.75
C ASP A 223 10.52 -5.41 11.62
N VAL A 224 11.78 -5.81 11.40
CA VAL A 224 12.19 -7.23 11.35
C VAL A 224 11.93 -7.90 12.70
N GLU A 225 12.33 -7.24 13.77
CA GLU A 225 12.11 -7.76 15.13
C GLU A 225 10.61 -7.75 15.51
N ALA A 226 9.86 -6.80 14.97
CA ALA A 226 8.42 -6.76 15.19
C ALA A 226 7.70 -7.94 14.54
N VAL A 227 8.03 -8.29 13.29
CA VAL A 227 7.40 -9.43 12.58
C VAL A 227 7.63 -10.75 13.32
N LYS A 228 8.81 -10.94 13.92
CA LYS A 228 9.11 -12.16 14.71
C LYS A 228 8.24 -12.33 15.96
N LYS A 229 7.68 -11.22 16.46
CA LYS A 229 6.92 -11.19 17.73
C LYS A 229 5.42 -11.00 17.51
N LEU A 230 5.00 -10.63 16.28
CA LEU A 230 3.60 -10.48 15.87
C LEU A 230 3.02 -11.82 15.41
#